data_fbd2c8ee0192aa12cf54e3ad2606cc66
#
_entry.id   fbd2c8ee0192aa12cf54e3ad2606cc66
#
_cell.length_a   1.000
_cell.length_b   1.000
_cell.length_c   1.000
_cell.angle_alpha   90.00
_cell.angle_beta   90.00
_cell.angle_gamma   90.00
#
_symmetry.space_group_name_H-M   'P 1'
#
loop_
_entity.id
_entity.type
_entity.pdbx_description
1 polymer ?
#
loop_
_entity_poly.entity_id
_entity_poly.type
_entity_poly.pdbx_seq_one_letter_code
_entity_poly.pdbx_strand_id
1 'polypeptide(L)'
;MDIYENNTNDVWCRDHGPIFIKHNETGKVAITDWEFNAWGGKFPPWDLDNAIPEKAAAALKMERFTSKMILEGGAIETNGKGTLLTTEAVLLNPNRHGGKPGNKAEVEKELKAMLGVKDIVWFKKGIEGDDT
;
A
#
# COMPACT_ATOMS: atom_id res chain seq x y z
N MET A 1 -22.48 -10.65 11.17
CA MET A 1 -21.49 -9.70 10.63
C MET A 1 -20.66 -9.23 11.80
N ASP A 2 -19.36 -9.50 11.77
CA ASP A 2 -18.47 -9.09 12.85
C ASP A 2 -17.99 -7.65 12.57
N ILE A 3 -18.01 -6.81 13.59
CA ILE A 3 -17.56 -5.40 13.51
C ILE A 3 -16.33 -5.27 14.42
N TYR A 4 -15.26 -4.73 13.86
CA TYR A 4 -14.01 -4.46 14.57
C TYR A 4 -13.78 -2.94 14.61
N GLU A 5 -13.71 -2.39 15.81
CA GLU A 5 -13.47 -0.96 16.01
C GLU A 5 -11.97 -0.72 16.27
N ASN A 6 -11.40 0.20 15.52
CA ASN A 6 -10.02 0.65 15.69
C ASN A 6 -9.94 2.17 15.59
N ASN A 7 -9.17 2.79 16.46
CA ASN A 7 -8.88 4.21 16.36
C ASN A 7 -7.94 4.47 15.17
N THR A 8 -8.24 5.51 14.42
CA THR A 8 -7.45 6.03 13.30
C THR A 8 -7.15 7.50 13.51
N ASN A 9 -6.16 8.03 12.79
CA ASN A 9 -5.90 9.46 12.73
C ASN A 9 -6.77 10.12 11.65
N ASP A 10 -7.02 9.42 10.54
CA ASP A 10 -7.82 9.90 9.42
C ASP A 10 -8.74 8.81 8.86
N VAL A 11 -9.63 9.17 7.93
CA VAL A 11 -10.69 8.30 7.39
C VAL A 11 -10.29 7.55 6.12
N TRP A 12 -9.12 7.81 5.57
CA TRP A 12 -8.67 7.31 4.25
C TRP A 12 -8.19 5.85 4.29
N CYS A 13 -9.09 4.95 4.67
CA CYS A 13 -8.77 3.52 4.81
C CYS A 13 -8.36 2.84 3.48
N ARG A 14 -8.64 3.44 2.33
CA ARG A 14 -8.09 2.99 1.05
C ARG A 14 -6.58 3.10 1.02
N ASP A 15 -6.02 4.14 1.66
CA ASP A 15 -4.60 4.46 1.59
C ASP A 15 -3.78 3.77 2.68
N HIS A 16 -4.28 3.74 3.91
CA HIS A 16 -3.59 3.14 5.06
C HIS A 16 -4.09 1.74 5.44
N GLY A 17 -5.16 1.25 4.82
CA GLY A 17 -5.73 -0.06 5.13
C GLY A 17 -4.91 -1.22 4.57
N PRO A 18 -5.18 -2.45 5.04
CA PRO A 18 -4.48 -3.64 4.56
C PRO A 18 -4.80 -3.94 3.09
N ILE A 19 -3.80 -4.38 2.35
CA ILE A 19 -3.99 -4.91 1.01
C ILE A 19 -4.01 -6.44 1.11
N PHE A 20 -5.11 -7.05 0.66
CA PHE A 20 -5.28 -8.49 0.72
C PHE A 20 -4.69 -9.17 -0.50
N ILE A 21 -3.99 -10.27 -0.27
CA ILE A 21 -3.47 -11.16 -1.31
C ILE A 21 -4.06 -12.56 -1.12
N LYS A 22 -4.13 -13.32 -2.22
CA LYS A 22 -4.64 -14.68 -2.22
C LYS A 22 -3.63 -15.63 -2.84
N HIS A 23 -3.31 -16.71 -2.15
CA HIS A 23 -2.46 -17.77 -2.69
C HIS A 23 -3.16 -18.48 -3.84
N ASN A 24 -2.53 -18.55 -4.99
CA ASN A 24 -3.13 -19.04 -6.23
C ASN A 24 -3.60 -20.49 -6.16
N GLU A 25 -2.83 -21.35 -5.49
CA GLU A 25 -3.13 -22.80 -5.41
C GLU A 25 -4.08 -23.12 -4.25
N THR A 26 -3.82 -22.57 -3.06
CA THR A 26 -4.56 -22.94 -1.85
C THR A 26 -5.79 -22.09 -1.60
N GLY A 27 -5.88 -20.92 -2.23
CA GLY A 27 -6.91 -19.93 -1.97
C GLY A 27 -6.80 -19.23 -0.63
N LYS A 28 -5.75 -19.51 0.16
CA LYS A 28 -5.51 -18.87 1.46
C LYS A 28 -5.32 -17.37 1.25
N VAL A 29 -6.00 -16.58 2.08
CA VAL A 29 -5.89 -15.11 2.07
C VAL A 29 -4.90 -14.66 3.14
N ALA A 30 -4.09 -13.67 2.80
CA ALA A 30 -3.16 -13.01 3.71
C ALA A 30 -3.21 -11.49 3.51
N ILE A 31 -2.57 -10.76 4.41
CA ILE A 31 -2.48 -9.31 4.39
C ILE A 31 -1.05 -8.90 4.04
N THR A 32 -0.91 -7.93 3.15
CA THR A 32 0.32 -7.15 3.01
C THR A 32 0.17 -5.84 3.75
N ASP A 33 1.16 -5.55 4.58
CA ASP A 33 1.24 -4.40 5.46
C ASP A 33 2.42 -3.53 5.02
N TRP A 34 2.09 -2.35 4.52
CA TRP A 34 3.00 -1.37 3.97
C TRP A 34 3.11 -0.18 4.91
N GLU A 35 4.24 0.50 4.89
CA GLU A 35 4.38 1.73 5.65
C GLU A 35 3.49 2.83 5.04
N PHE A 36 2.81 3.56 5.93
CA PHE A 36 2.01 4.74 5.59
C PHE A 36 2.59 5.97 6.29
N ASN A 37 2.79 7.05 5.56
CA ASN A 37 3.35 8.29 6.08
C ASN A 37 2.52 9.54 5.79
N ALA A 38 1.20 9.38 5.69
CA ALA A 38 0.26 10.45 5.41
C ALA A 38 0.66 11.30 4.19
N TRP A 39 0.81 10.59 3.05
CA TRP A 39 1.13 11.17 1.73
C TRP A 39 2.43 11.99 1.71
N GLY A 40 3.47 11.47 2.35
CA GLY A 40 4.76 12.14 2.45
C GLY A 40 4.88 13.11 3.61
N GLY A 41 4.18 12.86 4.71
CA GLY A 41 4.23 13.68 5.92
C GLY A 41 3.36 14.94 5.88
N LYS A 42 2.40 15.01 4.96
CA LYS A 42 1.54 16.19 4.79
C LYS A 42 0.54 16.37 5.94
N PHE A 43 0.04 15.28 6.51
CA PHE A 43 -1.05 15.29 7.50
C PHE A 43 -0.69 14.47 8.75
N PRO A 44 0.22 14.98 9.61
CA PRO A 44 0.56 14.31 10.86
C PRO A 44 -0.56 14.52 11.92
N PRO A 45 -0.71 13.57 12.89
CA PRO A 45 -0.01 12.31 13.03
C PRO A 45 -0.62 11.21 12.14
N TRP A 46 0.09 10.06 11.96
CA TRP A 46 -0.40 8.90 11.20
C TRP A 46 -0.06 7.55 11.83
N ASP A 47 0.36 7.56 13.06
CA ASP A 47 0.77 6.37 13.81
C ASP A 47 -0.38 5.36 13.98
N LEU A 48 -1.59 5.84 14.23
CA LEU A 48 -2.78 4.99 14.36
C LEU A 48 -3.18 4.39 13.01
N ASP A 49 -3.09 5.18 11.93
CA ASP A 49 -3.39 4.76 10.58
C ASP A 49 -2.40 3.69 10.10
N ASN A 50 -1.10 3.92 10.33
CA ASN A 50 -0.03 2.97 9.97
C ASN A 50 -0.17 1.63 10.73
N ALA A 51 -0.82 1.60 11.89
CA ALA A 51 -1.04 0.39 12.67
C ALA A 51 -2.28 -0.42 12.24
N ILE A 52 -3.11 0.07 11.32
CA ILE A 52 -4.36 -0.60 10.94
C ILE A 52 -4.15 -1.98 10.30
N PRO A 53 -3.20 -2.19 9.37
CA PRO A 53 -2.99 -3.52 8.79
C PRO A 53 -2.61 -4.59 9.81
N GLU A 54 -1.77 -4.24 10.79
CA GLU A 54 -1.41 -5.13 11.90
C GLU A 54 -2.61 -5.52 12.75
N LYS A 55 -3.42 -4.54 13.15
CA LYS A 55 -4.64 -4.76 13.94
C LYS A 55 -5.65 -5.61 13.18
N ALA A 56 -5.81 -5.36 11.88
CA ALA A 56 -6.68 -6.15 11.02
C ALA A 56 -6.21 -7.60 10.91
N ALA A 57 -4.91 -7.84 10.72
CA ALA A 57 -4.34 -9.17 10.65
C ALA A 57 -4.58 -9.95 11.96
N ALA A 58 -4.39 -9.32 13.11
CA ALA A 58 -4.65 -9.90 14.42
C ALA A 58 -6.14 -10.24 14.61
N ALA A 59 -7.04 -9.30 14.32
CA ALA A 59 -8.48 -9.48 14.46
C ALA A 59 -9.02 -10.59 13.55
N LEU A 60 -8.54 -10.66 12.31
CA LEU A 60 -8.94 -11.65 11.32
C LEU A 60 -8.16 -12.96 11.43
N LYS A 61 -7.15 -13.05 12.31
CA LYS A 61 -6.24 -14.20 12.46
C LYS A 61 -5.59 -14.59 11.12
N MET A 62 -5.21 -13.60 10.34
CA MET A 62 -4.58 -13.76 9.03
C MET A 62 -3.06 -13.62 9.13
N GLU A 63 -2.37 -14.33 8.23
CA GLU A 63 -0.95 -14.15 8.02
C GLU A 63 -0.68 -12.74 7.48
N ARG A 64 0.40 -12.11 7.96
CA ARG A 64 0.79 -10.75 7.62
C ARG A 64 2.21 -10.74 7.06
N PHE A 65 2.36 -10.17 5.89
CA PHE A 65 3.66 -9.88 5.27
C PHE A 65 3.91 -8.38 5.35
N THR A 66 5.06 -7.98 5.89
CA THR A 66 5.40 -6.56 6.10
C THR A 66 6.42 -6.08 5.09
N SER A 67 6.26 -4.85 4.62
CA SER A 67 7.24 -4.11 3.82
C SER A 67 7.57 -2.79 4.50
N LYS A 68 8.83 -2.35 4.37
CA LYS A 68 9.26 -1.01 4.79
C LYS A 68 9.08 0.05 3.72
N MET A 69 8.60 -0.34 2.54
CA MET A 69 8.27 0.60 1.49
C MET A 69 6.99 1.36 1.86
N ILE A 70 7.03 2.66 1.69
CA ILE A 70 5.83 3.50 1.85
C ILE A 70 4.95 3.30 0.63
N LEU A 71 3.71 2.87 0.86
CA LEU A 71 2.73 2.63 -0.21
C LEU A 71 1.31 2.92 0.29
N GLU A 72 0.65 3.83 -0.36
CA GLU A 72 -0.78 4.02 -0.21
C GLU A 72 -1.54 3.04 -1.11
N GLY A 73 -2.58 2.39 -0.59
CA GLY A 73 -3.44 1.51 -1.40
C GLY A 73 -4.13 2.24 -2.55
N GLY A 74 -4.35 3.55 -2.40
CA GLY A 74 -4.87 4.43 -3.45
C GLY A 74 -3.88 4.74 -4.58
N ALA A 75 -2.59 4.52 -4.36
CA ALA A 75 -1.56 4.76 -5.38
C ALA A 75 -1.42 3.61 -6.40
N ILE A 76 -2.13 2.51 -6.19
CA ILE A 76 -2.08 1.33 -7.06
C ILE A 76 -3.47 0.87 -7.46
N GLU A 77 -3.57 0.28 -8.66
CA GLU A 77 -4.76 -0.43 -9.12
C GLU A 77 -4.33 -1.77 -9.74
N THR A 78 -5.12 -2.81 -9.55
CA THR A 78 -4.79 -4.14 -10.06
C THR A 78 -6.00 -4.85 -10.66
N ASN A 79 -5.78 -5.61 -11.73
CA ASN A 79 -6.81 -6.44 -12.36
C ASN A 79 -6.98 -7.82 -11.68
N GLY A 80 -6.25 -8.11 -10.62
CA GLY A 80 -6.26 -9.43 -9.97
C GLY A 80 -5.71 -10.58 -10.83
N LYS A 81 -5.11 -10.28 -11.99
CA LYS A 81 -4.56 -11.26 -12.94
C LYS A 81 -3.07 -11.06 -13.23
N GLY A 82 -2.41 -10.28 -12.40
CA GLY A 82 -0.97 -10.06 -12.44
C GLY A 82 -0.53 -8.74 -13.05
N THR A 83 -1.44 -7.85 -13.45
CA THR A 83 -1.12 -6.49 -13.90
C THR A 83 -1.45 -5.48 -12.83
N LEU A 84 -0.54 -4.54 -12.58
CA LEU A 84 -0.68 -3.43 -11.67
C LEU A 84 -0.45 -2.11 -12.42
N LEU A 85 -1.27 -1.11 -12.13
CA LEU A 85 -1.14 0.27 -12.62
C LEU A 85 -0.71 1.17 -11.48
N THR A 86 0.19 2.10 -11.74
CA THR A 86 0.64 3.10 -10.77
C THR A 86 1.23 4.34 -11.45
N THR A 87 1.61 5.35 -10.68
CA THR A 87 2.19 6.59 -11.20
C THR A 87 3.61 6.84 -10.67
N GLU A 88 4.48 7.34 -11.53
CA GLU A 88 5.83 7.76 -11.16
C GLU A 88 5.80 8.95 -10.19
N ALA A 89 4.86 9.87 -10.40
CA ALA A 89 4.71 11.06 -9.57
C ALA A 89 4.47 10.75 -8.09
N VAL A 90 3.82 9.63 -7.77
CA VAL A 90 3.57 9.20 -6.40
C VAL A 90 4.66 8.24 -5.93
N LEU A 91 4.79 7.06 -6.55
CA LEU A 91 5.66 6.00 -6.01
C LEU A 91 7.16 6.29 -6.12
N LEU A 92 7.59 7.20 -6.99
CA LEU A 92 9.00 7.60 -7.08
C LEU A 92 9.27 8.97 -6.43
N ASN A 93 8.28 9.56 -5.79
CA ASN A 93 8.43 10.86 -5.14
C ASN A 93 9.41 10.74 -3.95
N PRO A 94 10.36 11.69 -3.81
CA PRO A 94 11.30 11.70 -2.70
C PRO A 94 10.66 11.62 -1.30
N ASN A 95 9.44 12.12 -1.15
CA ASN A 95 8.73 12.09 0.14
C ASN A 95 8.26 10.69 0.57
N ARG A 96 8.36 9.68 -0.30
CA ARG A 96 8.19 8.25 0.01
C ARG A 96 9.53 7.52 0.18
N HIS A 97 10.66 8.19 -0.04
CA HIS A 97 12.00 7.60 -0.06
C HIS A 97 13.01 8.35 0.81
N GLY A 98 12.56 8.95 1.92
CA GLY A 98 13.45 9.65 2.86
C GLY A 98 14.15 10.86 2.24
N GLY A 99 13.51 11.56 1.30
CA GLY A 99 14.02 12.75 0.63
C GLY A 99 14.88 12.47 -0.60
N LYS A 100 15.02 11.22 -1.04
CA LYS A 100 15.74 10.83 -2.27
C LYS A 100 14.75 10.36 -3.33
N PRO A 101 14.99 10.57 -4.62
CA PRO A 101 14.17 9.99 -5.68
C PRO A 101 14.07 8.47 -5.56
N GLY A 102 12.88 7.91 -5.75
CA GLY A 102 12.68 6.47 -5.73
C GLY A 102 13.40 5.77 -6.88
N ASN A 103 13.92 4.58 -6.61
CA ASN A 103 14.48 3.70 -7.62
C ASN A 103 13.37 2.81 -8.19
N LYS A 104 13.03 3.01 -9.46
CA LYS A 104 11.94 2.30 -10.14
C LYS A 104 12.11 0.77 -10.09
N ALA A 105 13.32 0.27 -10.33
CA ALA A 105 13.59 -1.17 -10.32
C ALA A 105 13.42 -1.79 -8.92
N GLU A 106 13.81 -1.08 -7.86
CA GLU A 106 13.62 -1.52 -6.48
C GLU A 106 12.14 -1.51 -6.09
N VAL A 107 11.40 -0.47 -6.46
CA VAL A 107 9.95 -0.38 -6.24
C VAL A 107 9.22 -1.52 -6.97
N GLU A 108 9.54 -1.77 -8.25
CA GLU A 108 8.95 -2.88 -9.00
C GLU A 108 9.25 -4.24 -8.37
N LYS A 109 10.48 -4.45 -7.92
CA LYS A 109 10.89 -5.68 -7.24
C LYS A 109 10.05 -5.93 -5.99
N GLU A 110 9.85 -4.91 -5.17
CA GLU A 110 9.07 -5.01 -3.94
C GLU A 110 7.58 -5.24 -4.23
N LEU A 111 6.98 -4.50 -5.17
CA LEU A 111 5.60 -4.71 -5.58
C LEU A 111 5.35 -6.13 -6.11
N LYS A 112 6.27 -6.65 -6.95
CA LYS A 112 6.18 -8.01 -7.47
C LYS A 112 6.30 -9.06 -6.37
N ALA A 113 7.23 -8.88 -5.44
CA ALA A 113 7.45 -9.81 -4.33
C ALA A 113 6.26 -9.86 -3.37
N MET A 114 5.71 -8.70 -3.01
CA MET A 114 4.64 -8.59 -2.02
C MET A 114 3.25 -8.87 -2.57
N LEU A 115 2.96 -8.45 -3.80
CA LEU A 115 1.62 -8.52 -4.40
C LEU A 115 1.46 -9.64 -5.44
N GLY A 116 2.56 -10.31 -5.82
CA GLY A 116 2.52 -11.38 -6.82
C GLY A 116 2.20 -10.91 -8.23
N VAL A 117 2.31 -9.61 -8.51
CA VAL A 117 2.08 -9.06 -9.84
C VAL A 117 3.26 -9.34 -10.76
N LYS A 118 2.99 -9.48 -12.07
CA LYS A 118 4.00 -9.79 -13.10
C LYS A 118 4.38 -8.55 -13.89
N ASP A 119 3.37 -7.78 -14.27
CA ASP A 119 3.49 -6.61 -15.13
C ASP A 119 3.08 -5.35 -14.36
N ILE A 120 3.90 -4.30 -14.49
CA ILE A 120 3.61 -3.00 -13.87
C ILE A 120 3.59 -1.95 -14.97
N VAL A 121 2.46 -1.27 -15.10
CA VAL A 121 2.26 -0.16 -16.04
C VAL A 121 2.38 1.16 -15.28
N TRP A 122 3.29 2.00 -15.73
CA TRP A 122 3.59 3.28 -15.12
C TRP A 122 3.00 4.42 -15.93
N PHE A 123 2.24 5.27 -15.26
CA PHE A 123 1.88 6.59 -15.77
C PHE A 123 2.83 7.63 -15.17
N LYS A 124 3.15 8.68 -15.93
CA LYS A 124 4.05 9.73 -15.45
C LYS A 124 3.41 10.58 -14.36
N LYS A 125 2.12 10.90 -14.52
CA LYS A 125 1.35 11.77 -13.63
C LYS A 125 0.01 11.12 -13.29
N GLY A 126 -0.55 11.51 -12.15
CA GLY A 126 -1.92 11.21 -11.75
C GLY A 126 -2.92 12.24 -12.30
N ILE A 127 -4.04 12.39 -11.58
CA ILE A 127 -5.10 13.35 -11.91
C ILE A 127 -4.57 14.77 -11.67
N GLU A 128 -4.91 15.69 -12.59
CA GLU A 128 -4.53 17.10 -12.45
C GLU A 128 -5.22 17.71 -11.21
N GLY A 129 -4.42 18.39 -10.39
CA GLY A 129 -4.89 19.00 -9.14
C GLY A 129 -4.85 18.06 -7.92
N ASP A 130 -4.54 16.78 -8.09
CA ASP A 130 -4.23 15.86 -6.99
C ASP A 130 -2.73 15.90 -6.70
N ASP A 131 -2.38 16.36 -5.50
CA ASP A 131 -0.99 16.53 -5.05
C ASP A 131 -0.56 15.52 -3.98
N THR A 132 -1.41 14.54 -3.70
CA THR A 132 -1.13 13.46 -2.73
C THR A 132 -0.33 12.29 -3.29
#